data_10a3530f71b70ee8f03792769fec0235
#
_entry.id   10a3530f71b70ee8f03792769fec0235
#
_cell.length_a   1.000
_cell.length_b   1.000
_cell.length_c   1.000
_cell.angle_alpha   90.00
_cell.angle_beta   90.00
_cell.angle_gamma   90.00
#
_symmetry.space_group_name_H-M   'P 1'
#
loop_
_entity.id
_entity.type
_entity.pdbx_description
1 polymer ?
#
loop_
_entity_poly.entity_id
_entity_poly.type
_entity_poly.pdbx_seq_one_letter_code
_entity_poly.pdbx_strand_id
1 'polypeptide(L)'
;SQPGRPNHLPWARQRLAEILRIATPGDPAAAELRNRIDLTTHYGLQRPGQRFTDALSGGGRGPEMVVVPHGGFRMGARDAEPDASDSERPSRYVRFDRGFAIARTEVTVAEFRRFVKASGHRARAVRRGHSMVYDERGGNFVHRSGVDWRHDHLGRLAVDDMPVLHVSARDAEAYAHWLSEASRQRYRLPSEAEFEYALRT
;
A
#
# COMPACT_ATOMS: atom_id res chain seq x y z
N SER A 1 -21.79 -6.18 -23.36
CA SER A 1 -20.68 -7.14 -23.36
C SER A 1 -19.69 -6.75 -24.46
N GLN A 2 -18.59 -6.08 -24.11
CA GLN A 2 -17.48 -5.90 -25.05
C GLN A 2 -16.52 -7.08 -24.84
N PRO A 3 -16.07 -7.75 -25.92
CA PRO A 3 -15.09 -8.82 -25.82
C PRO A 3 -13.75 -8.22 -25.35
N GLY A 4 -13.13 -8.87 -24.38
CA GLY A 4 -11.85 -8.48 -23.81
C GLY A 4 -10.79 -8.31 -24.93
N ARG A 5 -10.07 -7.20 -24.90
CA ARG A 5 -8.93 -6.97 -25.80
C ARG A 5 -7.91 -8.10 -25.58
N PRO A 6 -7.47 -8.79 -26.62
CA PRO A 6 -6.46 -9.84 -26.48
C PRO A 6 -5.19 -9.23 -25.86
N ASN A 7 -4.60 -9.99 -24.96
CA ASN A 7 -3.36 -9.59 -24.29
C ASN A 7 -2.20 -9.62 -25.28
N HIS A 8 -1.90 -8.51 -25.96
CA HIS A 8 -0.86 -8.40 -26.99
C HIS A 8 0.57 -8.38 -26.43
N LEU A 9 0.75 -8.44 -25.10
CA LEU A 9 2.05 -8.41 -24.43
C LEU A 9 3.04 -9.49 -24.87
N PRO A 10 2.64 -10.77 -25.06
CA PRO A 10 3.58 -11.81 -25.53
C PRO A 10 4.09 -11.55 -26.94
N TRP A 11 3.21 -11.13 -27.86
CA TRP A 11 3.57 -10.80 -29.23
C TRP A 11 4.50 -9.57 -29.30
N ALA A 12 4.20 -8.53 -28.55
CA ALA A 12 5.04 -7.33 -28.49
C ALA A 12 6.44 -7.63 -27.94
N ARG A 13 6.55 -8.51 -26.94
CA ARG A 13 7.84 -8.99 -26.40
C ARG A 13 8.64 -9.77 -27.43
N GLN A 14 7.99 -10.66 -28.20
CA GLN A 14 8.66 -11.48 -29.20
C GLN A 14 9.19 -10.60 -30.36
N ARG A 15 8.38 -9.67 -30.86
CA ARG A 15 8.79 -8.71 -31.88
C ARG A 15 9.92 -7.82 -31.43
N LEU A 16 9.89 -7.40 -30.19
CA LEU A 16 10.96 -6.59 -29.62
C LEU A 16 12.26 -7.37 -29.48
N ALA A 17 12.22 -8.60 -28.96
CA ALA A 17 13.41 -9.45 -28.88
C ALA A 17 14.08 -9.62 -30.26
N GLU A 18 13.26 -9.70 -31.30
CA GLU A 18 13.73 -9.79 -32.69
C GLU A 18 14.38 -8.47 -33.15
N ILE A 19 13.76 -7.31 -32.90
CA ILE A 19 14.32 -5.99 -33.20
C ILE A 19 15.62 -5.75 -32.45
N LEU A 20 15.65 -6.08 -31.15
CA LEU A 20 16.83 -5.89 -30.31
C LEU A 20 18.01 -6.80 -30.66
N ARG A 21 17.73 -7.95 -31.30
CA ARG A 21 18.79 -8.85 -31.80
C ARG A 21 19.47 -8.29 -33.06
N ILE A 22 18.77 -7.46 -33.82
CA ILE A 22 19.26 -6.88 -35.10
C ILE A 22 19.89 -5.49 -34.83
N ALA A 23 19.56 -4.83 -33.72
CA ALA A 23 20.06 -3.50 -33.38
C ALA A 23 21.56 -3.53 -33.10
N THR A 24 22.25 -2.54 -33.60
CA THR A 24 23.68 -2.33 -33.35
C THR A 24 23.93 -2.12 -31.84
N PRO A 25 24.96 -2.74 -31.25
CA PRO A 25 25.34 -2.46 -29.87
C PRO A 25 25.57 -0.95 -29.68
N GLY A 26 24.87 -0.35 -28.67
CA GLY A 26 24.93 1.07 -28.38
C GLY A 26 23.92 1.97 -29.10
N ASP A 27 23.00 1.39 -29.90
CA ASP A 27 21.91 2.16 -30.52
C ASP A 27 21.00 2.80 -29.43
N PRO A 28 20.92 4.15 -29.36
CA PRO A 28 20.13 4.85 -28.34
C PRO A 28 18.63 4.58 -28.50
N ALA A 29 18.13 4.35 -29.71
CA ALA A 29 16.70 4.05 -29.91
C ALA A 29 16.34 2.65 -29.39
N ALA A 30 17.23 1.67 -29.54
CA ALA A 30 17.07 0.34 -28.97
C ALA A 30 17.15 0.38 -27.42
N ALA A 31 18.01 1.19 -26.86
CA ALA A 31 18.13 1.39 -25.41
C ALA A 31 16.84 2.01 -24.83
N GLU A 32 16.33 3.05 -25.46
CA GLU A 32 15.06 3.69 -25.05
C GLU A 32 13.88 2.73 -25.16
N LEU A 33 13.78 1.95 -26.22
CA LEU A 33 12.73 0.96 -26.39
C LEU A 33 12.79 -0.14 -25.32
N ARG A 34 14.00 -0.63 -24.97
CA ARG A 34 14.19 -1.56 -23.84
C ARG A 34 13.69 -0.97 -22.52
N ASN A 35 14.08 0.26 -22.20
CA ASN A 35 13.68 0.96 -20.99
C ASN A 35 12.15 1.13 -20.93
N ARG A 36 11.50 1.55 -22.02
CA ARG A 36 10.03 1.69 -22.08
C ARG A 36 9.31 0.38 -21.84
N ILE A 37 9.85 -0.74 -22.34
CA ILE A 37 9.23 -2.05 -22.14
C ILE A 37 9.47 -2.56 -20.75
N ASP A 38 10.66 -2.36 -20.21
CA ASP A 38 10.97 -2.69 -18.83
C ASP A 38 10.01 -1.95 -17.88
N LEU A 39 9.88 -0.64 -18.03
CA LEU A 39 8.94 0.18 -17.28
C LEU A 39 7.49 -0.32 -17.42
N THR A 40 7.03 -0.58 -18.66
CA THR A 40 5.66 -1.07 -18.88
C THR A 40 5.44 -2.46 -18.27
N THR A 41 6.45 -3.30 -18.29
CA THR A 41 6.39 -4.66 -17.72
C THR A 41 6.27 -4.64 -16.19
N HIS A 42 7.01 -3.75 -15.53
CA HIS A 42 7.07 -3.69 -14.07
C HIS A 42 6.02 -2.76 -13.46
N TYR A 43 5.64 -1.70 -14.17
CA TYR A 43 4.80 -0.62 -13.63
C TYR A 43 3.51 -0.37 -14.42
N GLY A 44 3.28 -1.04 -15.56
CA GLY A 44 2.14 -0.77 -16.42
C GLY A 44 2.23 0.65 -17.00
N LEU A 45 1.20 1.47 -16.74
CA LEU A 45 1.17 2.88 -17.16
C LEU A 45 1.79 3.84 -16.13
N GLN A 46 2.20 3.33 -14.98
CA GLN A 46 2.76 4.11 -13.88
C GLN A 46 4.30 4.18 -14.00
N ARG A 47 4.91 5.10 -13.23
CA ARG A 47 6.36 5.25 -13.14
C ARG A 47 6.82 5.17 -11.68
N PRO A 48 8.02 4.69 -11.39
CA PRO A 48 8.59 4.72 -10.04
C PRO A 48 8.51 6.13 -9.44
N GLY A 49 8.10 6.22 -8.18
CA GLY A 49 7.91 7.49 -7.46
C GLY A 49 6.68 8.31 -7.88
N GLN A 50 5.94 7.87 -8.90
CA GLN A 50 4.72 8.56 -9.32
C GLN A 50 3.68 8.51 -8.23
N ARG A 51 3.03 9.67 -7.99
CA ARG A 51 1.88 9.80 -7.10
C ARG A 51 0.59 9.80 -7.92
N PHE A 52 -0.42 9.17 -7.40
CA PHE A 52 -1.74 9.13 -8.02
C PHE A 52 -2.83 8.86 -6.98
N THR A 53 -4.06 9.13 -7.36
CA THR A 53 -5.25 8.78 -6.57
C THR A 53 -6.31 8.22 -7.51
N ASP A 54 -6.96 7.15 -7.12
CA ASP A 54 -8.05 6.56 -7.89
C ASP A 54 -9.37 7.29 -7.62
N ALA A 55 -10.20 7.40 -8.65
CA ALA A 55 -11.57 7.88 -8.50
C ALA A 55 -12.43 6.79 -7.85
N LEU A 56 -13.35 7.19 -6.97
CA LEU A 56 -14.28 6.27 -6.32
C LEU A 56 -15.67 6.36 -6.96
N SER A 57 -16.33 5.22 -7.14
CA SER A 57 -17.67 5.12 -7.76
C SER A 57 -18.75 5.90 -7.00
N GLY A 58 -18.60 6.05 -5.68
CA GLY A 58 -19.48 6.86 -4.84
C GLY A 58 -19.11 8.35 -4.78
N GLY A 59 -18.19 8.82 -5.64
CA GLY A 59 -17.65 10.18 -5.67
C GLY A 59 -16.43 10.37 -4.78
N GLY A 60 -15.64 11.39 -5.13
CA GLY A 60 -14.37 11.69 -4.48
C GLY A 60 -13.20 10.80 -4.96
N ARG A 61 -12.10 10.84 -4.22
CA ARG A 61 -10.87 10.14 -4.55
C ARG A 61 -10.43 9.25 -3.38
N GLY A 62 -9.73 8.17 -3.71
CA GLY A 62 -9.06 7.30 -2.75
C GLY A 62 -7.81 7.95 -2.14
N PRO A 63 -7.06 7.21 -1.32
CA PRO A 63 -5.81 7.68 -0.75
C PRO A 63 -4.80 8.05 -1.83
N GLU A 64 -3.87 8.95 -1.50
CA GLU A 64 -2.72 9.24 -2.37
C GLU A 64 -1.75 8.05 -2.31
N MET A 65 -1.53 7.44 -3.47
CA MET A 65 -0.64 6.29 -3.64
C MET A 65 0.69 6.74 -4.22
N VAL A 66 1.76 6.06 -3.83
CA VAL A 66 3.12 6.23 -4.39
C VAL A 66 3.57 4.91 -4.99
N VAL A 67 4.11 4.96 -6.19
CA VAL A 67 4.66 3.78 -6.86
C VAL A 67 6.06 3.48 -6.34
N VAL A 68 6.19 2.34 -5.65
CA VAL A 68 7.46 1.82 -5.14
C VAL A 68 8.14 1.01 -6.26
N PRO A 69 9.44 1.24 -6.54
CA PRO A 69 10.15 0.54 -7.59
C PRO A 69 10.28 -0.96 -7.32
N HIS A 70 10.44 -1.76 -8.38
CA HIS A 70 10.91 -3.13 -8.25
C HIS A 70 12.37 -3.13 -7.79
N GLY A 71 12.80 -4.18 -7.15
CA GLY A 71 14.17 -4.27 -6.63
C GLY A 71 14.26 -5.22 -5.45
N GLY A 72 15.28 -5.08 -4.64
CA GLY A 72 15.45 -5.92 -3.48
C GLY A 72 16.22 -5.23 -2.37
N PHE A 73 16.05 -5.74 -1.17
CA PHE A 73 16.66 -5.21 0.04
C PHE A 73 16.93 -6.32 1.07
N ARG A 74 17.73 -6.00 2.05
CA ARG A 74 17.86 -6.85 3.25
C ARG A 74 16.79 -6.47 4.26
N MET A 75 15.83 -7.37 4.44
CA MET A 75 14.76 -7.28 5.41
C MET A 75 15.26 -7.73 6.78
N GLY A 76 14.85 -7.04 7.83
CA GLY A 76 15.24 -7.31 9.21
C GLY A 76 16.44 -6.48 9.67
N ALA A 77 16.81 -6.66 10.93
CA ALA A 77 17.87 -5.90 11.56
C ALA A 77 19.26 -6.33 11.09
N ARG A 78 20.19 -5.36 11.05
CA ARG A 78 21.62 -5.65 10.85
C ARG A 78 22.21 -6.20 12.16
N ASP A 79 23.26 -7.00 12.05
CA ASP A 79 23.90 -7.63 13.23
C ASP A 79 24.39 -6.61 14.29
N ALA A 80 24.65 -5.37 13.88
CA ALA A 80 25.12 -4.30 14.74
C ALA A 80 24.02 -3.35 15.27
N GLU A 81 22.73 -3.59 14.99
CA GLU A 81 21.63 -2.76 15.51
C GLU A 81 21.32 -3.15 16.98
N PRO A 82 21.64 -2.28 17.97
CA PRO A 82 21.59 -2.65 19.39
C PRO A 82 20.17 -2.86 19.92
N ASP A 83 19.16 -2.19 19.31
CA ASP A 83 17.76 -2.20 19.77
C ASP A 83 16.89 -3.22 18.99
N ALA A 84 17.49 -4.02 18.11
CA ALA A 84 16.77 -4.98 17.30
C ALA A 84 16.34 -6.20 18.12
N SER A 85 15.08 -6.60 17.98
CA SER A 85 14.53 -7.79 18.60
C SER A 85 15.03 -9.06 17.90
N ASP A 86 14.99 -10.20 18.61
CA ASP A 86 15.36 -11.51 18.05
C ASP A 86 14.46 -11.91 16.87
N SER A 87 13.22 -11.40 16.82
CA SER A 87 12.28 -11.65 15.72
C SER A 87 12.67 -10.96 14.40
N GLU A 88 13.55 -9.96 14.46
CA GLU A 88 14.09 -9.24 13.30
C GLU A 88 15.36 -9.91 12.74
N ARG A 89 15.81 -10.99 13.34
CA ARG A 89 17.03 -11.74 12.99
C ARG A 89 16.71 -13.19 12.61
N PRO A 90 17.47 -13.79 11.68
CA PRO A 90 18.53 -13.18 10.86
C PRO A 90 17.95 -12.32 9.73
N SER A 91 18.70 -11.30 9.31
CA SER A 91 18.30 -10.52 8.13
C SER A 91 18.32 -11.40 6.87
N ARG A 92 17.34 -11.21 6.00
CA ARG A 92 17.21 -11.98 4.76
C ARG A 92 17.08 -11.07 3.55
N TYR A 93 17.56 -11.52 2.38
CA TYR A 93 17.37 -10.77 1.14
C TYR A 93 15.98 -11.05 0.58
N VAL A 94 15.22 -9.99 0.32
CA VAL A 94 13.89 -10.05 -0.31
C VAL A 94 13.94 -9.28 -1.62
N ARG A 95 13.35 -9.85 -2.68
CA ARG A 95 13.29 -9.25 -4.00
C ARG A 95 11.84 -9.13 -4.46
N PHE A 96 11.54 -8.00 -5.06
CA PHE A 96 10.29 -7.72 -5.74
C PHE A 96 10.53 -7.63 -7.25
N ASP A 97 9.97 -8.56 -8.00
CA ASP A 97 10.13 -8.61 -9.46
C ASP A 97 9.24 -7.58 -10.19
N ARG A 98 8.31 -6.96 -9.48
CA ARG A 98 7.44 -5.90 -9.99
C ARG A 98 7.31 -4.79 -8.96
N GLY A 99 7.14 -3.55 -9.46
CA GLY A 99 6.75 -2.43 -8.63
C GLY A 99 5.33 -2.62 -8.07
N PHE A 100 5.05 -1.97 -6.96
CA PHE A 100 3.74 -1.89 -6.34
C PHE A 100 3.45 -0.46 -5.93
N ALA A 101 2.22 -0.16 -5.54
CA ALA A 101 1.89 1.13 -4.98
C ALA A 101 1.51 0.97 -3.51
N ILE A 102 1.93 1.91 -2.68
CA ILE A 102 1.57 1.99 -1.27
C ILE A 102 0.95 3.36 -0.98
N ALA A 103 0.03 3.44 -0.02
CA ALA A 103 -0.50 4.73 0.42
C ALA A 103 0.64 5.56 1.03
N ARG A 104 0.66 6.85 0.69
CA ARG A 104 1.69 7.78 1.14
C ARG A 104 1.65 8.03 2.65
N THR A 105 0.47 7.93 3.21
CA THR A 105 0.21 8.09 4.65
C THR A 105 -0.62 6.91 5.14
N GLU A 106 -0.70 6.76 6.44
CA GLU A 106 -1.70 5.91 7.07
C GLU A 106 -3.11 6.35 6.65
N VAL A 107 -4.06 5.43 6.72
CA VAL A 107 -5.48 5.73 6.47
C VAL A 107 -5.97 6.73 7.50
N THR A 108 -6.52 7.84 7.04
CA THR A 108 -7.01 8.92 7.92
C THR A 108 -8.39 8.63 8.49
N VAL A 109 -8.74 9.34 9.56
CA VAL A 109 -10.09 9.30 10.16
C VAL A 109 -11.16 9.67 9.14
N ALA A 110 -10.90 10.67 8.29
CA ALA A 110 -11.83 11.08 7.22
C ALA A 110 -12.06 9.97 6.19
N GLU A 111 -11.00 9.28 5.77
CA GLU A 111 -11.08 8.17 4.81
C GLU A 111 -11.84 6.97 5.40
N PHE A 112 -11.54 6.61 6.65
CA PHE A 112 -12.22 5.53 7.34
C PHE A 112 -13.71 5.87 7.61
N ARG A 113 -14.03 7.13 7.94
CA ARG A 113 -15.41 7.62 8.07
C ARG A 113 -16.19 7.47 6.78
N ARG A 114 -15.58 7.79 5.64
CA ARG A 114 -16.19 7.61 4.31
C ARG A 114 -16.53 6.13 4.07
N PHE A 115 -15.61 5.24 4.36
CA PHE A 115 -15.82 3.80 4.28
C PHE A 115 -16.99 3.36 5.15
N VAL A 116 -16.99 3.71 6.44
CA VAL A 116 -18.05 3.35 7.38
C VAL A 116 -19.42 3.87 6.89
N LYS A 117 -19.47 5.11 6.41
CA LYS A 117 -20.71 5.72 5.87
C LYS A 117 -21.21 5.01 4.62
N ALA A 118 -20.32 4.61 3.73
CA ALA A 118 -20.67 3.99 2.45
C ALA A 118 -21.05 2.51 2.60
N SER A 119 -20.38 1.76 3.49
CA SER A 119 -20.54 0.32 3.64
C SER A 119 -21.44 -0.12 4.80
N GLY A 120 -21.74 0.79 5.74
CA GLY A 120 -22.40 0.44 6.99
C GLY A 120 -21.54 -0.38 7.95
N HIS A 121 -20.24 -0.47 7.72
CA HIS A 121 -19.34 -1.28 8.53
C HIS A 121 -19.33 -0.85 10.00
N ARG A 122 -19.41 -1.82 10.89
CA ARG A 122 -19.30 -1.61 12.33
C ARG A 122 -17.95 -2.12 12.83
N ALA A 123 -17.02 -1.20 13.04
CA ALA A 123 -15.69 -1.53 13.53
C ALA A 123 -15.72 -2.28 14.87
N ARG A 124 -14.70 -3.11 15.13
CA ARG A 124 -14.62 -3.96 16.33
C ARG A 124 -14.77 -3.17 17.63
N ALA A 125 -14.10 -2.02 17.75
CA ALA A 125 -14.18 -1.17 18.95
C ALA A 125 -15.61 -0.64 19.18
N VAL A 126 -16.34 -0.26 18.12
CA VAL A 126 -17.75 0.14 18.19
C VAL A 126 -18.64 -1.01 18.69
N ARG A 127 -18.40 -2.25 18.21
CA ARG A 127 -19.17 -3.43 18.65
C ARG A 127 -18.88 -3.82 20.10
N ARG A 128 -17.65 -3.62 20.57
CA ARG A 128 -17.23 -3.91 21.94
C ARG A 128 -17.58 -2.81 22.94
N GLY A 129 -17.78 -1.59 22.45
CA GLY A 129 -18.03 -0.42 23.28
C GLY A 129 -16.82 0.11 24.02
N HIS A 130 -15.62 -0.36 23.72
CA HIS A 130 -14.36 0.09 24.32
C HIS A 130 -13.15 -0.18 23.42
N SER A 131 -12.06 0.53 23.69
CA SER A 131 -10.74 0.26 23.13
C SER A 131 -9.63 0.56 24.14
N MET A 132 -8.39 0.27 23.74
CA MET A 132 -7.20 0.58 24.53
C MET A 132 -6.74 2.01 24.22
N VAL A 133 -6.44 2.77 25.26
CA VAL A 133 -5.83 4.11 25.16
C VAL A 133 -4.57 4.16 26.02
N TYR A 134 -3.66 5.05 25.68
CA TYR A 134 -2.48 5.30 26.50
C TYR A 134 -2.86 6.22 27.66
N ASP A 135 -2.58 5.77 28.89
CA ASP A 135 -2.71 6.59 30.09
C ASP A 135 -1.37 7.25 30.40
N GLU A 136 -1.28 8.54 30.15
CA GLU A 136 -0.05 9.34 30.37
C GLU A 136 0.37 9.36 31.85
N ARG A 137 -0.55 9.21 32.80
CA ARG A 137 -0.24 9.21 34.23
C ARG A 137 0.32 7.88 34.71
N GLY A 138 -0.26 6.79 34.19
CA GLY A 138 0.17 5.44 34.53
C GLY A 138 1.30 4.91 33.65
N GLY A 139 1.61 5.58 32.55
CA GLY A 139 2.62 5.15 31.58
C GLY A 139 2.29 3.83 30.88
N ASN A 140 1.03 3.44 30.80
CA ASN A 140 0.59 2.16 30.28
C ASN A 140 -0.70 2.27 29.45
N PHE A 141 -1.04 1.17 28.76
CA PHE A 141 -2.31 1.08 28.04
C PHE A 141 -3.42 0.56 28.92
N VAL A 142 -4.56 1.25 28.91
CA VAL A 142 -5.76 0.91 29.68
C VAL A 142 -7.00 0.80 28.79
N HIS A 143 -7.96 -0.03 29.19
CA HIS A 143 -9.26 -0.09 28.53
C HIS A 143 -10.09 1.13 28.89
N ARG A 144 -10.67 1.79 27.87
CA ARG A 144 -11.58 2.92 28.07
C ARG A 144 -12.87 2.70 27.29
N SER A 145 -14.00 2.79 28.00
CA SER A 145 -15.33 2.70 27.41
C SER A 145 -15.63 3.88 26.50
N GLY A 146 -16.43 3.67 25.44
CA GLY A 146 -16.84 4.69 24.49
C GLY A 146 -15.77 5.08 23.45
N VAL A 147 -14.57 4.51 23.52
CA VAL A 147 -13.47 4.79 22.57
C VAL A 147 -13.57 3.84 21.37
N ASP A 148 -13.49 4.43 20.18
CA ASP A 148 -13.49 3.74 18.88
C ASP A 148 -12.64 4.51 17.86
N TRP A 149 -12.73 4.15 16.59
CA TRP A 149 -11.95 4.70 15.48
C TRP A 149 -12.04 6.24 15.31
N ARG A 150 -12.96 6.91 15.98
CA ARG A 150 -13.11 8.38 16.00
C ARG A 150 -12.21 9.06 17.03
N HIS A 151 -11.42 8.31 17.75
CA HIS A 151 -10.60 8.81 18.86
C HIS A 151 -9.11 8.61 18.59
N ASP A 152 -8.30 9.48 19.19
CA ASP A 152 -6.84 9.38 19.20
C ASP A 152 -6.32 8.35 20.22
N HIS A 153 -5.02 8.21 20.34
CA HIS A 153 -4.37 7.29 21.28
C HIS A 153 -4.62 7.61 22.77
N LEU A 154 -5.05 8.84 23.09
CA LEU A 154 -5.43 9.26 24.43
C LEU A 154 -6.94 9.15 24.69
N GLY A 155 -7.71 8.72 23.69
CA GLY A 155 -9.18 8.62 23.76
C GLY A 155 -9.91 9.95 23.66
N ARG A 156 -9.30 10.98 23.07
CA ARG A 156 -9.93 12.25 22.67
C ARG A 156 -10.45 12.12 21.25
N LEU A 157 -11.41 12.96 20.86
CA LEU A 157 -11.87 12.98 19.47
C LEU A 157 -10.72 13.35 18.53
N ALA A 158 -10.46 12.50 17.56
CA ALA A 158 -9.45 12.72 16.53
C ALA A 158 -9.97 13.64 15.43
N VAL A 159 -9.11 14.49 14.89
CA VAL A 159 -9.42 15.30 13.71
C VAL A 159 -9.29 14.48 12.42
N ASP A 160 -9.85 14.98 11.33
CA ASP A 160 -10.06 14.23 10.10
C ASP A 160 -8.77 13.75 9.39
N ASP A 161 -7.69 14.48 9.51
CA ASP A 161 -6.38 14.20 8.91
C ASP A 161 -5.46 13.33 9.79
N MET A 162 -5.86 13.02 11.01
CA MET A 162 -5.12 12.08 11.86
C MET A 162 -5.24 10.63 11.33
N PRO A 163 -4.21 9.79 11.59
CA PRO A 163 -4.30 8.36 11.36
C PRO A 163 -5.47 7.74 12.13
N VAL A 164 -6.21 6.85 11.49
CA VAL A 164 -7.29 6.13 12.17
C VAL A 164 -6.70 5.08 13.12
N LEU A 165 -7.08 5.18 14.39
CA LEU A 165 -6.70 4.23 15.43
C LEU A 165 -7.89 3.37 15.87
N HIS A 166 -7.67 2.46 16.82
CA HIS A 166 -8.72 1.61 17.42
C HIS A 166 -9.47 0.73 16.39
N VAL A 167 -8.80 0.38 15.29
CA VAL A 167 -9.25 -0.54 14.26
C VAL A 167 -8.54 -1.88 14.39
N SER A 168 -9.22 -2.97 14.07
CA SER A 168 -8.61 -4.30 14.02
C SER A 168 -8.10 -4.60 12.60
N ALA A 169 -7.26 -5.64 12.45
CA ALA A 169 -6.84 -6.13 11.14
C ALA A 169 -8.03 -6.43 10.22
N ARG A 170 -9.11 -7.02 10.76
CA ARG A 170 -10.35 -7.26 9.99
C ARG A 170 -11.05 -5.99 9.54
N ASP A 171 -11.00 -4.92 10.33
CA ASP A 171 -11.56 -3.62 9.94
C ASP A 171 -10.70 -3.00 8.82
N ALA A 172 -9.38 -3.15 8.88
CA ALA A 172 -8.45 -2.70 7.85
C ALA A 172 -8.60 -3.50 6.55
N GLU A 173 -8.76 -4.83 6.63
CA GLU A 173 -9.07 -5.69 5.48
C GLU A 173 -10.40 -5.30 4.82
N ALA A 174 -11.44 -5.04 5.63
CA ALA A 174 -12.75 -4.61 5.14
C ALA A 174 -12.66 -3.25 4.43
N TYR A 175 -11.86 -2.32 4.94
CA TYR A 175 -11.57 -1.05 4.28
C TYR A 175 -10.89 -1.26 2.92
N ALA A 176 -9.86 -2.08 2.85
CA ALA A 176 -9.14 -2.36 1.61
C ALA A 176 -10.03 -3.05 0.57
N HIS A 177 -10.91 -3.96 1.01
CA HIS A 177 -11.89 -4.59 0.14
C HIS A 177 -12.91 -3.58 -0.42
N TRP A 178 -13.51 -2.75 0.44
CA TRP A 178 -14.41 -1.68 0.01
C TRP A 178 -13.72 -0.70 -0.96
N LEU A 179 -12.48 -0.32 -0.68
CA LEU A 179 -11.71 0.55 -1.54
C LEU A 179 -11.47 -0.08 -2.91
N SER A 180 -11.23 -1.40 -2.96
CA SER A 180 -11.08 -2.14 -4.21
C SER A 180 -12.35 -2.10 -5.05
N GLU A 181 -13.50 -2.32 -4.44
CA GLU A 181 -14.79 -2.26 -5.14
C GLU A 181 -15.11 -0.84 -5.62
N ALA A 182 -14.91 0.15 -4.75
CA ALA A 182 -15.23 1.54 -5.05
C ALA A 182 -14.33 2.15 -6.14
N SER A 183 -13.05 1.75 -6.22
CA SER A 183 -12.09 2.25 -7.20
C SER A 183 -12.00 1.38 -8.47
N ARG A 184 -12.51 0.14 -8.42
CA ARG A 184 -12.27 -0.91 -9.44
C ARG A 184 -10.79 -1.23 -9.63
N GLN A 185 -9.98 -1.00 -8.60
CA GLN A 185 -8.57 -1.34 -8.52
C GLN A 185 -8.37 -2.38 -7.41
N ARG A 186 -7.23 -3.04 -7.39
CA ARG A 186 -6.93 -4.04 -6.37
C ARG A 186 -6.18 -3.40 -5.21
N TYR A 187 -6.86 -3.22 -4.09
CA TYR A 187 -6.27 -2.77 -2.82
C TYR A 187 -6.21 -3.94 -1.82
N ARG A 188 -5.19 -3.98 -1.03
CA ARG A 188 -4.99 -4.92 0.08
C ARG A 188 -4.04 -4.32 1.11
N LEU A 189 -3.95 -4.94 2.26
CA LEU A 189 -2.90 -4.59 3.21
C LEU A 189 -1.52 -4.98 2.62
N PRO A 190 -0.48 -4.18 2.88
CA PRO A 190 0.88 -4.55 2.50
C PRO A 190 1.33 -5.77 3.32
N SER A 191 2.21 -6.57 2.76
CA SER A 191 2.98 -7.52 3.54
C SER A 191 4.04 -6.77 4.35
N GLU A 192 4.56 -7.41 5.41
CA GLU A 192 5.66 -6.87 6.20
C GLU A 192 6.86 -6.48 5.33
N ALA A 193 7.24 -7.35 4.38
CA ALA A 193 8.33 -7.10 3.46
C ALA A 193 8.06 -5.89 2.54
N GLU A 194 6.83 -5.71 2.04
CA GLU A 194 6.46 -4.56 1.22
C GLU A 194 6.51 -3.26 2.03
N PHE A 195 6.02 -3.31 3.26
CA PHE A 195 6.04 -2.17 4.15
C PHE A 195 7.46 -1.73 4.48
N GLU A 196 8.31 -2.66 4.93
CA GLU A 196 9.72 -2.37 5.25
C GLU A 196 10.50 -1.90 4.02
N TYR A 197 10.27 -2.51 2.85
CA TYR A 197 10.90 -2.07 1.60
C TYR A 197 10.53 -0.64 1.24
N ALA A 198 9.24 -0.28 1.34
CA ALA A 198 8.77 1.07 1.06
C ALA A 198 9.36 2.14 2.00
N LEU A 199 9.63 1.78 3.27
CA LEU A 199 10.29 2.67 4.22
C LEU A 199 11.78 2.90 3.93
N ARG A 200 12.42 1.96 3.21
CA ARG A 200 13.87 2.00 2.92
C ARG A 200 14.19 2.52 1.51
N THR A 201 13.16 2.77 0.68
CA THR A 201 13.29 3.24 -0.70
C THR A 201 12.99 4.72 -0.81
#